data_9c976cea4fdd111c99f94fca4e4bffef
#
_entry.id   9c976cea4fdd111c99f94fca4e4bffef
#
_cell.length_a   1.000
_cell.length_b   1.000
_cell.length_c   1.000
_cell.angle_alpha   90.00
_cell.angle_beta   90.00
_cell.angle_gamma   90.00
#
_symmetry.space_group_name_H-M   'P 1'
#
loop_
_entity.id
_entity.type
_entity.pdbx_description
1 polymer ?
#
loop_
_entity_poly.entity_id
_entity_poly.type
_entity_poly.pdbx_seq_one_letter_code
_entity_poly.pdbx_strand_id
1 'polypeptide(L)'
;ALMKTGKLKSVVIPQNVKYIGQEAFRESGIINVQLPNGISTIVDRAFYYCPNLTEVSTYGPVSDNDPDAMIQAYCFVGCPNLSRLEIPRSIRILGQGLITGNQKVNKLTIPSRVVRINFSAFDNTGVKEVIVEAVTPPATPEGEWYGFPKTVTSILVPAQAVEAYKTARGWNKFAEKIAARP
;
A
#
# COMPACT_ATOMS: atom_id res chain seq x y z
N ALA A 1 5.89 -11.03 18.59
CA ALA A 1 6.05 -9.61 18.28
C ALA A 1 7.52 -9.22 18.42
N LEU A 2 8.02 -8.46 17.44
CA LEU A 2 9.41 -7.96 17.40
C LEU A 2 9.45 -6.44 17.62
N MET A 3 8.51 -5.95 18.40
CA MET A 3 8.36 -4.54 18.76
C MET A 3 9.61 -4.04 19.50
N LYS A 4 10.08 -2.84 19.14
CA LYS A 4 11.24 -2.16 19.75
C LYS A 4 12.59 -2.93 19.65
N THR A 5 12.70 -3.85 18.68
CA THR A 5 13.96 -4.59 18.45
C THR A 5 14.95 -3.76 17.62
N GLY A 6 15.76 -2.95 18.27
CA GLY A 6 16.70 -2.05 17.59
C GLY A 6 17.81 -2.74 16.77
N LYS A 7 18.10 -4.01 17.03
CA LYS A 7 19.18 -4.78 16.36
C LYS A 7 18.69 -5.52 15.10
N LEU A 8 17.38 -5.69 14.92
CA LEU A 8 16.83 -6.42 13.79
C LEU A 8 16.98 -5.59 12.52
N LYS A 9 17.69 -6.10 11.51
CA LYS A 9 17.96 -5.36 10.26
C LYS A 9 17.10 -5.82 9.08
N SER A 10 16.86 -7.12 8.95
CA SER A 10 16.12 -7.68 7.83
C SER A 10 15.25 -8.84 8.30
N VAL A 11 14.06 -8.95 7.73
CA VAL A 11 13.12 -10.04 7.98
C VAL A 11 12.53 -10.51 6.66
N VAL A 12 12.57 -11.82 6.46
CA VAL A 12 11.78 -12.52 5.44
C VAL A 12 10.62 -13.20 6.14
N ILE A 13 9.40 -12.77 5.89
CA ILE A 13 8.20 -13.41 6.43
C ILE A 13 7.96 -14.70 5.65
N PRO A 14 7.95 -15.87 6.29
CA PRO A 14 7.79 -17.15 5.58
C PRO A 14 6.51 -17.23 4.73
N GLN A 15 6.56 -17.97 3.63
CA GLN A 15 5.48 -18.02 2.62
C GLN A 15 4.16 -18.56 3.16
N ASN A 16 4.20 -19.41 4.19
CA ASN A 16 3.00 -19.96 4.86
C ASN A 16 2.38 -19.02 5.90
N VAL A 17 3.01 -17.87 6.19
CA VAL A 17 2.44 -16.89 7.12
C VAL A 17 1.32 -16.13 6.42
N LYS A 18 0.14 -16.14 7.06
CA LYS A 18 -1.07 -15.47 6.59
C LYS A 18 -1.35 -14.16 7.32
N TYR A 19 -0.85 -14.01 8.54
CA TYR A 19 -1.17 -12.89 9.41
C TYR A 19 0.08 -12.29 10.03
N ILE A 20 0.23 -10.97 9.92
CA ILE A 20 1.16 -10.18 10.73
C ILE A 20 0.31 -9.45 11.76
N GLY A 21 0.52 -9.74 13.05
CA GLY A 21 -0.30 -9.23 14.14
C GLY A 21 -0.12 -7.72 14.36
N GLN A 22 -1.03 -7.17 15.17
CA GLN A 22 -1.02 -5.76 15.55
C GLN A 22 0.34 -5.37 16.16
N GLU A 23 0.89 -4.26 15.67
CA GLU A 23 2.15 -3.68 16.15
C GLU A 23 3.36 -4.64 16.15
N ALA A 24 3.32 -5.72 15.34
CA ALA A 24 4.32 -6.79 15.39
C ALA A 24 5.76 -6.30 15.26
N PHE A 25 6.01 -5.25 14.47
CA PHE A 25 7.32 -4.64 14.23
C PHE A 25 7.36 -3.14 14.60
N ARG A 26 6.38 -2.67 15.37
CA ARG A 26 6.32 -1.26 15.79
C ARG A 26 7.62 -0.79 16.42
N GLU A 27 8.10 0.38 16.00
CA GLU A 27 9.32 1.00 16.52
C GLU A 27 10.56 0.08 16.44
N SER A 28 10.57 -0.88 15.50
CA SER A 28 11.72 -1.75 15.29
C SER A 28 12.81 -1.07 14.47
N GLY A 29 14.07 -1.57 14.64
CA GLY A 29 15.22 -1.10 13.85
C GLY A 29 15.32 -1.70 12.45
N ILE A 30 14.24 -2.34 11.96
CA ILE A 30 14.21 -3.06 10.69
C ILE A 30 14.48 -2.13 9.51
N ILE A 31 15.30 -2.61 8.56
CA ILE A 31 15.65 -1.86 7.35
C ILE A 31 14.88 -2.40 6.12
N ASN A 32 14.81 -3.74 6.01
CA ASN A 32 14.15 -4.38 4.87
C ASN A 32 13.20 -5.49 5.35
N VAL A 33 12.05 -5.57 4.71
CA VAL A 33 11.05 -6.62 4.93
C VAL A 33 10.70 -7.26 3.61
N GLN A 34 10.66 -8.61 3.57
CA GLN A 34 10.08 -9.35 2.45
C GLN A 34 8.78 -10.02 2.90
N LEU A 35 7.71 -9.71 2.20
CA LEU A 35 6.36 -10.21 2.46
C LEU A 35 5.95 -11.25 1.43
N PRO A 36 5.29 -12.36 1.83
CA PRO A 36 4.76 -13.30 0.85
C PRO A 36 3.56 -12.68 0.10
N ASN A 37 3.47 -12.92 -1.21
CA ASN A 37 2.34 -12.47 -2.03
C ASN A 37 1.00 -13.13 -1.64
N GLY A 38 1.01 -14.18 -0.82
CA GLY A 38 -0.17 -14.88 -0.33
C GLY A 38 -0.59 -14.50 1.09
N ILE A 39 -0.10 -13.38 1.63
CA ILE A 39 -0.51 -12.92 2.97
C ILE A 39 -1.98 -12.47 2.97
N SER A 40 -2.73 -12.85 4.01
CA SER A 40 -4.14 -12.47 4.15
C SER A 40 -4.31 -11.14 4.88
N THR A 41 -3.62 -10.95 6.01
CA THR A 41 -3.81 -9.74 6.79
C THR A 41 -2.50 -9.21 7.39
N ILE A 42 -2.28 -7.91 7.21
CA ILE A 42 -1.33 -7.12 7.99
C ILE A 42 -2.16 -6.23 8.89
N VAL A 43 -2.11 -6.50 10.21
CA VAL A 43 -2.96 -5.85 11.21
C VAL A 43 -2.46 -4.45 11.54
N ASP A 44 -3.31 -3.64 12.16
CA ASP A 44 -3.06 -2.24 12.50
C ASP A 44 -1.65 -1.99 13.05
N ARG A 45 -1.01 -0.95 12.51
CA ARG A 45 0.29 -0.46 12.97
C ARG A 45 1.43 -1.48 12.95
N ALA A 46 1.33 -2.56 12.15
CA ALA A 46 2.32 -3.64 12.16
C ALA A 46 3.77 -3.15 12.01
N PHE A 47 4.03 -2.12 11.20
CA PHE A 47 5.35 -1.50 10.98
C PHE A 47 5.34 0.00 11.34
N TYR A 48 4.50 0.39 12.30
CA TYR A 48 4.35 1.78 12.72
C TYR A 48 5.63 2.32 13.35
N TYR A 49 6.07 3.51 12.93
CA TYR A 49 7.28 4.16 13.44
C TYR A 49 8.56 3.30 13.33
N CYS A 50 8.80 2.68 12.17
CA CYS A 50 10.06 2.00 11.85
C CYS A 50 11.04 2.99 11.19
N PRO A 51 11.91 3.67 11.96
CA PRO A 51 12.67 4.81 11.45
C PRO A 51 13.72 4.42 10.41
N ASN A 52 14.16 3.16 10.42
CA ASN A 52 15.20 2.67 9.51
C ASN A 52 14.63 1.91 8.29
N LEU A 53 13.31 1.68 8.23
CA LEU A 53 12.70 0.91 7.15
C LEU A 53 12.85 1.67 5.83
N THR A 54 13.55 1.05 4.87
CA THR A 54 13.80 1.60 3.53
C THR A 54 13.01 0.90 2.45
N GLU A 55 12.76 -0.41 2.63
CA GLU A 55 12.16 -1.24 1.60
C GLU A 55 11.21 -2.29 2.18
N VAL A 56 10.05 -2.41 1.54
CA VAL A 56 9.13 -3.53 1.68
C VAL A 56 8.99 -4.15 0.29
N SER A 57 9.50 -5.37 0.12
CA SER A 57 9.39 -6.14 -1.13
C SER A 57 8.47 -7.34 -0.96
N THR A 58 8.06 -7.93 -2.08
CA THR A 58 7.17 -9.09 -2.08
C THR A 58 7.78 -10.25 -2.84
N TYR A 59 7.36 -11.49 -2.52
CA TYR A 59 7.85 -12.68 -3.18
C TYR A 59 6.82 -13.82 -3.20
N GLY A 60 7.10 -14.83 -4.01
CA GLY A 60 6.31 -16.05 -4.10
C GLY A 60 4.95 -15.88 -4.79
N PRO A 61 4.22 -16.99 -4.98
CA PRO A 61 2.92 -16.98 -5.61
C PRO A 61 1.83 -16.43 -4.70
N VAL A 62 0.72 -16.00 -5.31
CA VAL A 62 -0.53 -15.73 -4.61
C VAL A 62 -1.23 -17.07 -4.41
N SER A 63 -1.20 -17.59 -3.19
CA SER A 63 -1.67 -18.94 -2.88
C SER A 63 -3.16 -19.03 -2.52
N ASP A 64 -3.79 -17.90 -2.20
CA ASP A 64 -5.16 -17.87 -1.68
C ASP A 64 -6.03 -16.82 -2.33
N ASN A 65 -7.32 -17.08 -2.31
CA ASN A 65 -8.38 -16.19 -2.77
C ASN A 65 -9.18 -15.63 -1.59
N ASP A 66 -8.46 -15.22 -0.52
CA ASP A 66 -9.10 -14.61 0.64
C ASP A 66 -9.82 -13.32 0.21
N PRO A 67 -11.16 -13.27 0.28
CA PRO A 67 -11.93 -12.10 -0.14
C PRO A 67 -11.72 -10.90 0.77
N ASP A 68 -11.25 -11.12 1.99
CA ASP A 68 -11.06 -10.11 3.02
C ASP A 68 -9.58 -9.74 3.23
N ALA A 69 -8.69 -10.21 2.32
CA ALA A 69 -7.26 -9.93 2.41
C ALA A 69 -7.00 -8.42 2.46
N MET A 70 -6.32 -7.95 3.52
CA MET A 70 -6.17 -6.52 3.77
C MET A 70 -4.87 -6.13 4.45
N ILE A 71 -4.44 -4.91 4.18
CA ILE A 71 -3.54 -4.19 5.06
C ILE A 71 -4.39 -3.21 5.86
N GLN A 72 -4.42 -3.36 7.17
CA GLN A 72 -5.23 -2.54 8.07
C GLN A 72 -4.63 -1.13 8.26
N ALA A 73 -5.14 -0.37 9.23
CA ALA A 73 -4.82 1.03 9.34
C ALA A 73 -3.38 1.31 9.85
N TYR A 74 -2.78 2.38 9.33
CA TYR A 74 -1.53 2.98 9.81
C TYR A 74 -0.30 2.06 9.78
N CYS A 75 -0.31 1.01 8.94
CA CYS A 75 0.71 -0.03 8.98
C CYS A 75 2.14 0.50 8.77
N PHE A 76 2.33 1.48 7.89
CA PHE A 76 3.66 2.02 7.56
C PHE A 76 3.79 3.51 7.86
N VAL A 77 2.98 4.07 8.75
CA VAL A 77 3.10 5.48 9.18
C VAL A 77 4.37 5.68 9.99
N GLY A 78 5.03 6.83 9.78
CA GLY A 78 6.23 7.18 10.55
C GLY A 78 7.48 6.38 10.15
N CYS A 79 7.58 5.97 8.89
CA CYS A 79 8.74 5.33 8.30
C CYS A 79 9.48 6.30 7.35
N PRO A 80 10.18 7.32 7.87
CA PRO A 80 10.68 8.46 7.07
C PRO A 80 11.71 8.06 6.01
N ASN A 81 12.29 6.86 6.13
CA ASN A 81 13.26 6.33 5.19
C ASN A 81 12.66 5.38 4.15
N LEU A 82 11.36 5.04 4.27
CA LEU A 82 10.69 4.17 3.32
C LEU A 82 10.64 4.82 1.94
N SER A 83 11.32 4.20 0.97
CA SER A 83 11.41 4.67 -0.41
C SER A 83 10.80 3.69 -1.41
N ARG A 84 10.73 2.40 -1.05
CA ARG A 84 10.12 1.36 -1.88
C ARG A 84 9.10 0.57 -1.07
N LEU A 85 7.87 0.56 -1.56
CA LEU A 85 6.79 -0.25 -1.01
C LEU A 85 6.14 -1.08 -2.12
N GLU A 86 6.27 -2.39 -2.02
CA GLU A 86 5.48 -3.33 -2.80
C GLU A 86 4.31 -3.84 -1.95
N ILE A 87 3.11 -3.77 -2.51
CA ILE A 87 1.89 -4.29 -1.88
C ILE A 87 1.73 -5.75 -2.30
N PRO A 88 1.57 -6.69 -1.36
CA PRO A 88 1.37 -8.10 -1.72
C PRO A 88 0.16 -8.29 -2.63
N ARG A 89 0.31 -9.13 -3.64
CA ARG A 89 -0.69 -9.31 -4.71
C ARG A 89 -2.00 -9.95 -4.26
N SER A 90 -2.03 -10.59 -3.09
CA SER A 90 -3.27 -11.11 -2.46
C SER A 90 -4.17 -10.00 -1.95
N ILE A 91 -3.63 -8.85 -1.60
CA ILE A 91 -4.35 -7.78 -0.91
C ILE A 91 -5.48 -7.20 -1.78
N ARG A 92 -6.63 -7.04 -1.14
CA ARG A 92 -7.85 -6.50 -1.74
C ARG A 92 -8.28 -5.17 -1.13
N ILE A 93 -7.90 -4.91 0.14
CA ILE A 93 -8.29 -3.70 0.86
C ILE A 93 -7.05 -3.01 1.40
N LEU A 94 -6.90 -1.73 1.05
CA LEU A 94 -5.87 -0.85 1.60
C LEU A 94 -6.48 0.00 2.72
N GLY A 95 -5.93 -0.15 3.91
CA GLY A 95 -6.42 0.48 5.14
C GLY A 95 -6.19 1.98 5.19
N GLN A 96 -6.81 2.61 6.18
CA GLN A 96 -6.66 4.04 6.44
C GLN A 96 -5.20 4.38 6.78
N GLY A 97 -4.73 5.51 6.23
CA GLY A 97 -3.41 6.05 6.56
C GLY A 97 -2.25 5.10 6.26
N LEU A 98 -2.39 4.21 5.27
CA LEU A 98 -1.44 3.11 5.01
C LEU A 98 0.03 3.54 5.08
N ILE A 99 0.39 4.60 4.35
CA ILE A 99 1.76 5.15 4.27
C ILE A 99 1.82 6.65 4.55
N THR A 100 0.83 7.19 5.23
CA THR A 100 0.74 8.63 5.51
C THR A 100 2.04 9.17 6.11
N GLY A 101 2.51 10.28 5.59
CA GLY A 101 3.70 10.99 6.08
C GLY A 101 5.04 10.53 5.47
N ASN A 102 5.08 9.50 4.65
CA ASN A 102 6.32 8.98 4.06
C ASN A 102 6.70 9.73 2.77
N GLN A 103 7.63 10.68 2.88
CA GLN A 103 8.00 11.60 1.79
C GLN A 103 8.93 11.00 0.73
N LYS A 104 9.58 9.85 1.02
CA LYS A 104 10.53 9.22 0.09
C LYS A 104 9.88 8.23 -0.87
N VAL A 105 8.64 7.79 -0.62
CA VAL A 105 7.88 6.96 -1.56
C VAL A 105 7.43 7.84 -2.72
N ASN A 106 8.05 7.70 -3.88
CA ASN A 106 7.76 8.52 -5.07
C ASN A 106 6.92 7.79 -6.13
N LYS A 107 6.91 6.46 -6.08
CA LYS A 107 6.15 5.59 -6.98
C LYS A 107 5.39 4.53 -6.20
N LEU A 108 4.14 4.29 -6.58
CA LEU A 108 3.27 3.31 -5.94
C LEU A 108 2.60 2.45 -7.01
N THR A 109 2.67 1.13 -6.84
CA THR A 109 1.88 0.20 -7.65
C THR A 109 0.78 -0.41 -6.79
N ILE A 110 -0.47 -0.26 -7.24
CA ILE A 110 -1.67 -0.83 -6.61
C ILE A 110 -2.03 -2.11 -7.39
N PRO A 111 -1.92 -3.30 -6.78
CA PRO A 111 -2.15 -4.56 -7.45
C PRO A 111 -3.57 -4.74 -7.99
N SER A 112 -3.71 -5.60 -9.00
CA SER A 112 -4.97 -5.83 -9.73
C SER A 112 -6.12 -6.35 -8.87
N ARG A 113 -5.84 -6.98 -7.73
CA ARG A 113 -6.85 -7.50 -6.80
C ARG A 113 -7.41 -6.46 -5.83
N VAL A 114 -6.81 -5.28 -5.73
CA VAL A 114 -7.31 -4.23 -4.84
C VAL A 114 -8.67 -3.74 -5.32
N VAL A 115 -9.66 -3.85 -4.46
CA VAL A 115 -11.06 -3.45 -4.71
C VAL A 115 -11.52 -2.28 -3.84
N ARG A 116 -10.74 -1.92 -2.80
CA ARG A 116 -11.04 -0.79 -1.91
C ARG A 116 -9.79 -0.10 -1.40
N ILE A 117 -9.84 1.23 -1.37
CA ILE A 117 -8.81 2.10 -0.78
C ILE A 117 -9.52 2.99 0.25
N ASN A 118 -9.09 2.92 1.50
CA ASN A 118 -9.70 3.69 2.59
C ASN A 118 -9.14 5.10 2.73
N PHE A 119 -9.69 5.87 3.70
CA PHE A 119 -9.34 7.27 3.95
C PHE A 119 -7.83 7.46 4.14
N SER A 120 -7.31 8.54 3.55
CA SER A 120 -5.94 9.01 3.77
C SER A 120 -4.85 7.94 3.56
N ALA A 121 -5.13 6.87 2.79
CA ALA A 121 -4.16 5.79 2.61
C ALA A 121 -2.78 6.29 2.16
N PHE A 122 -2.76 7.35 1.34
CA PHE A 122 -1.55 7.90 0.72
C PHE A 122 -1.33 9.39 1.01
N ASP A 123 -2.04 9.96 1.99
CA ASP A 123 -1.95 11.38 2.32
C ASP A 123 -0.56 11.78 2.78
N ASN A 124 -0.21 13.03 2.49
CA ASN A 124 1.06 13.62 2.93
C ASN A 124 2.28 12.74 2.60
N THR A 125 2.31 12.19 1.40
CA THR A 125 3.45 11.39 0.88
C THR A 125 4.14 12.09 -0.27
N GLY A 126 5.34 11.59 -0.64
CA GLY A 126 6.09 12.06 -1.80
C GLY A 126 5.67 11.41 -3.12
N VAL A 127 4.58 10.65 -3.16
CA VAL A 127 4.16 9.89 -4.35
C VAL A 127 3.88 10.85 -5.52
N LYS A 128 4.53 10.58 -6.64
CA LYS A 128 4.39 11.31 -7.91
C LYS A 128 3.72 10.47 -8.99
N GLU A 129 4.03 9.19 -9.05
CA GLU A 129 3.49 8.24 -10.02
C GLU A 129 2.74 7.13 -9.31
N VAL A 130 1.51 6.88 -9.76
CA VAL A 130 0.69 5.76 -9.31
C VAL A 130 0.39 4.85 -10.49
N ILE A 131 0.68 3.56 -10.36
CA ILE A 131 0.26 2.54 -11.31
C ILE A 131 -0.86 1.74 -10.66
N VAL A 132 -2.01 1.65 -11.32
CA VAL A 132 -3.12 0.80 -10.87
C VAL A 132 -3.30 -0.34 -11.86
N GLU A 133 -3.16 -1.57 -11.38
CA GLU A 133 -3.27 -2.76 -12.23
C GLU A 133 -4.71 -3.24 -12.42
N ALA A 134 -5.63 -2.81 -11.57
CA ALA A 134 -7.04 -3.20 -11.61
C ALA A 134 -7.75 -2.59 -12.83
N VAL A 135 -8.56 -3.39 -13.53
CA VAL A 135 -9.43 -2.92 -14.64
C VAL A 135 -10.64 -2.17 -14.10
N THR A 136 -11.18 -2.61 -12.96
CA THR A 136 -12.28 -1.91 -12.27
C THR A 136 -11.68 -0.97 -11.22
N PRO A 137 -12.06 0.33 -11.24
CA PRO A 137 -11.58 1.26 -10.24
C PRO A 137 -11.90 0.78 -8.81
N PRO A 138 -10.91 0.68 -7.92
CA PRO A 138 -11.17 0.38 -6.51
C PRO A 138 -12.15 1.37 -5.90
N ALA A 139 -13.09 0.86 -5.08
CA ALA A 139 -14.03 1.70 -4.36
C ALA A 139 -13.30 2.60 -3.37
N THR A 140 -13.79 3.81 -3.22
CA THR A 140 -13.30 4.83 -2.30
C THR A 140 -14.36 5.12 -1.23
N PRO A 141 -13.99 5.66 -0.06
CA PRO A 141 -14.95 6.01 0.98
C PRO A 141 -15.98 7.03 0.52
N GLU A 142 -17.11 7.08 1.21
CA GLU A 142 -18.09 8.18 1.08
C GLU A 142 -17.56 9.44 1.75
N GLY A 143 -17.90 10.62 1.19
CA GLY A 143 -17.45 11.90 1.69
C GLY A 143 -16.11 12.38 1.09
N GLU A 144 -15.34 13.14 1.87
CA GLU A 144 -14.09 13.71 1.39
C GLU A 144 -12.95 12.69 1.37
N TRP A 145 -12.85 11.96 0.29
CA TRP A 145 -11.65 11.15 0.02
C TRP A 145 -10.61 12.05 -0.66
N TYR A 146 -9.53 12.34 0.03
CA TYR A 146 -8.44 13.13 -0.54
C TYR A 146 -7.62 12.34 -1.57
N GLY A 147 -7.73 11.00 -1.54
CA GLY A 147 -7.15 10.10 -2.53
C GLY A 147 -5.64 10.07 -2.48
N PHE A 148 -5.05 10.76 -3.43
CA PHE A 148 -3.62 10.86 -3.57
C PHE A 148 -3.10 12.24 -3.14
N PRO A 149 -1.81 12.35 -2.74
CA PRO A 149 -1.23 13.62 -2.37
C PRO A 149 -1.17 14.59 -3.57
N LYS A 150 -1.06 15.88 -3.28
CA LYS A 150 -0.95 16.93 -4.32
C LYS A 150 0.28 16.73 -5.22
N THR A 151 1.27 16.01 -4.75
CA THR A 151 2.50 15.67 -5.49
C THR A 151 2.28 14.72 -6.67
N VAL A 152 1.15 13.98 -6.72
CA VAL A 152 0.86 13.06 -7.83
C VAL A 152 0.70 13.83 -9.14
N THR A 153 1.49 13.44 -10.12
CA THR A 153 1.48 14.00 -11.48
C THR A 153 0.92 13.03 -12.51
N SER A 154 0.92 11.72 -12.22
CA SER A 154 0.52 10.67 -13.16
C SER A 154 -0.16 9.51 -12.43
N ILE A 155 -1.28 9.04 -12.98
CA ILE A 155 -2.00 7.82 -12.57
C ILE A 155 -2.17 6.96 -13.81
N LEU A 156 -1.43 5.86 -13.88
CA LEU A 156 -1.42 4.96 -15.02
C LEU A 156 -2.32 3.75 -14.74
N VAL A 157 -3.31 3.55 -15.61
CA VAL A 157 -4.32 2.48 -15.48
C VAL A 157 -4.32 1.60 -16.75
N PRO A 158 -4.92 0.39 -16.74
CA PRO A 158 -5.08 -0.39 -17.96
C PRO A 158 -5.79 0.42 -19.05
N ALA A 159 -5.34 0.31 -20.30
CA ALA A 159 -5.82 1.14 -21.41
C ALA A 159 -7.35 1.09 -21.56
N GLN A 160 -7.95 -0.10 -21.45
CA GLN A 160 -9.39 -0.32 -21.52
C GLN A 160 -10.18 0.28 -20.35
N ALA A 161 -9.51 0.68 -19.27
CA ALA A 161 -10.14 1.16 -18.04
C ALA A 161 -10.07 2.69 -17.87
N VAL A 162 -9.37 3.42 -18.76
CA VAL A 162 -9.13 4.87 -18.61
C VAL A 162 -10.41 5.64 -18.36
N GLU A 163 -11.43 5.46 -19.18
CA GLU A 163 -12.71 6.19 -19.05
C GLU A 163 -13.48 5.78 -17.78
N ALA A 164 -13.42 4.50 -17.40
CA ALA A 164 -14.01 4.05 -16.14
C ALA A 164 -13.37 4.74 -14.93
N TYR A 165 -12.04 4.90 -14.91
CA TYR A 165 -11.35 5.62 -13.85
C TYR A 165 -11.66 7.12 -13.85
N LYS A 166 -11.68 7.77 -15.01
CA LYS A 166 -11.98 9.20 -15.12
C LYS A 166 -13.38 9.57 -14.62
N THR A 167 -14.34 8.65 -14.71
CA THR A 167 -15.73 8.86 -14.30
C THR A 167 -16.06 8.29 -12.92
N ALA A 168 -15.25 7.35 -12.41
CA ALA A 168 -15.49 6.72 -11.12
C ALA A 168 -15.43 7.73 -9.97
N ARG A 169 -16.34 7.55 -9.01
CA ARG A 169 -16.37 8.35 -7.79
C ARG A 169 -15.03 8.34 -7.07
N GLY A 170 -14.56 9.52 -6.67
CA GLY A 170 -13.27 9.73 -6.00
C GLY A 170 -12.10 9.80 -6.98
N TRP A 171 -12.06 8.94 -8.01
CA TRP A 171 -11.03 8.95 -9.05
C TRP A 171 -11.18 10.12 -10.01
N ASN A 172 -12.41 10.54 -10.28
CA ASN A 172 -12.76 11.65 -11.19
C ASN A 172 -12.09 12.98 -10.81
N LYS A 173 -11.73 13.16 -9.53
CA LYS A 173 -10.96 14.32 -9.07
C LYS A 173 -9.54 14.38 -9.67
N PHE A 174 -9.07 13.27 -10.22
CA PHE A 174 -7.75 13.11 -10.83
C PHE A 174 -7.82 12.86 -12.35
N ALA A 175 -8.97 13.09 -12.99
CA ALA A 175 -9.21 12.72 -14.39
C ALA A 175 -8.12 13.22 -15.34
N GLU A 176 -7.60 14.43 -15.13
CA GLU A 176 -6.54 15.04 -15.95
C GLU A 176 -5.15 14.34 -15.79
N LYS A 177 -4.98 13.56 -14.72
CA LYS A 177 -3.74 12.83 -14.42
C LYS A 177 -3.83 11.35 -14.80
N ILE A 178 -5.03 10.87 -15.18
CA ILE A 178 -5.28 9.47 -15.53
C ILE A 178 -4.98 9.24 -17.00
N ALA A 179 -4.09 8.29 -17.26
CA ALA A 179 -3.72 7.86 -18.61
C ALA A 179 -3.56 6.34 -18.70
N ALA A 180 -3.54 5.83 -19.93
CA ALA A 180 -3.20 4.43 -20.17
C ALA A 180 -1.75 4.15 -19.78
N ARG A 181 -1.52 3.04 -19.11
CA ARG A 181 -0.14 2.54 -18.94
C ARG A 181 0.37 2.01 -20.30
N PRO A 182 1.66 2.17 -20.59
CA PRO A 182 2.30 1.60 -21.77
C PRO A 182 2.16 0.08 -21.86
#